data_282791917d84f8ee300028cd92680db4
#
_entry.id   282791917d84f8ee300028cd92680db4
#
_cell.length_a   1.000
_cell.length_b   1.000
_cell.length_c   1.000
_cell.angle_alpha   90.00
_cell.angle_beta   90.00
_cell.angle_gamma   90.00
#
_symmetry.space_group_name_H-M   'P 1'
#
loop_
_entity.id
_entity.type
_entity.pdbx_description
1 polymer ?
#
loop_
_entity_poly.entity_id
_entity_poly.type
_entity_poly.pdbx_seq_one_letter_code
_entity_poly.pdbx_strand_id
1 'polypeptide(L)'
;ERVGKKRFYEDISLSYNTAFQNKLNFKSSQFGKPDFWDDYKTGMQHNFAIGLPSFTLLKYLNFSPTVSYGMNWHFMSETKSFDAAQQKVVSEMSKPFSEFGITQSYSGGISMSTRIYGMFNFKPTGKLRAIRHMMTPSVSFSYRPELGTKSNGFVTLDYTDSLGREYSLEYNKYTKSVYGPPSKGRTAAISFSLGNNLEAKVFNKKDTTENGGLKKVKLIDNLSLSGSYNFLADSMRLSNINVTLSTSIFEKLGINANAMFDPYAVNERGERVNILNVAKTGSPARLTNASFSTSYSFNGGGEKTRNNAYQLIYEDPLTGEYIPGGWVYYMDPEIPWSVNLNYSFSYNRTYTYANEKLNVNHNFNQTLGFSAQVKLTKDFSINIRSGLDMMKFKLTTTQLSATYDLHCFQISFSWVPNGQWESWSFRIAAKASALADLLQYKKNSSFWDN
;
A
#
# COMPACT_ATOMS: atom_id res chain seq x y z
N GLU A 1 24.76 -1.72 -33.84
CA GLU A 1 24.90 -0.49 -33.01
C GLU A 1 24.97 0.73 -33.93
N ARG A 2 23.96 1.61 -33.90
CA ARG A 2 24.00 2.88 -34.62
C ARG A 2 24.97 3.83 -33.90
N VAL A 3 26.06 4.15 -34.54
CA VAL A 3 26.96 5.21 -34.12
C VAL A 3 26.41 6.54 -34.61
N GLY A 4 25.59 7.23 -33.77
CA GLY A 4 25.02 8.53 -34.11
C GLY A 4 24.31 9.17 -32.90
N LYS A 5 24.20 10.51 -32.86
CA LYS A 5 23.40 11.21 -31.84
C LYS A 5 21.94 10.76 -31.96
N LYS A 6 21.37 10.24 -30.87
CA LYS A 6 19.95 9.91 -30.80
C LYS A 6 19.10 11.12 -31.18
N ARG A 7 18.08 10.89 -32.00
CA ARG A 7 17.10 11.92 -32.33
C ARG A 7 16.10 12.04 -31.18
N PHE A 8 15.60 13.22 -30.95
CA PHE A 8 14.70 13.52 -29.80
C PHE A 8 13.49 12.57 -29.71
N TYR A 9 12.93 12.12 -30.83
CA TYR A 9 11.78 11.22 -30.85
C TYR A 9 12.10 9.75 -30.54
N GLU A 10 13.39 9.37 -30.57
CA GLU A 10 13.83 8.00 -30.27
C GLU A 10 13.71 7.66 -28.76
N ASP A 11 13.62 8.67 -27.92
CA ASP A 11 13.43 8.53 -26.47
C ASP A 11 11.97 8.77 -26.03
N ILE A 12 11.02 8.89 -26.98
CA ILE A 12 9.59 8.93 -26.66
C ILE A 12 9.14 7.52 -26.31
N SER A 13 8.58 7.38 -25.11
CA SER A 13 7.99 6.13 -24.65
C SER A 13 6.47 6.23 -24.64
N LEU A 14 5.80 5.21 -25.16
CA LEU A 14 4.35 5.06 -25.06
C LEU A 14 4.07 3.81 -24.24
N SER A 15 3.41 3.98 -23.11
CA SER A 15 2.87 2.87 -22.35
C SER A 15 1.36 2.83 -22.49
N TYR A 16 0.85 1.64 -22.77
CA TYR A 16 -0.58 1.38 -22.86
C TYR A 16 -0.94 0.29 -21.88
N ASN A 17 -1.94 0.56 -21.05
CA ASN A 17 -2.51 -0.40 -20.12
C ASN A 17 -4.02 -0.44 -20.31
N THR A 18 -4.59 -1.63 -20.41
CA THR A 18 -6.02 -1.82 -20.47
C THR A 18 -6.48 -2.80 -19.42
N ALA A 19 -7.66 -2.55 -18.86
CA ALA A 19 -8.30 -3.40 -17.88
C ALA A 19 -9.78 -3.53 -18.19
N PHE A 20 -10.24 -4.77 -18.37
CA PHE A 20 -11.65 -5.10 -18.50
C PHE A 20 -12.12 -5.65 -17.14
N GLN A 21 -13.20 -5.12 -16.61
CA GLN A 21 -13.72 -5.53 -15.31
C GLN A 21 -15.23 -5.77 -15.37
N ASN A 22 -15.62 -6.90 -14.81
CA ASN A 22 -17.00 -7.23 -14.51
C ASN A 22 -17.17 -7.35 -13.00
N LYS A 23 -18.20 -6.77 -12.48
CA LYS A 23 -18.55 -6.83 -11.07
C LYS A 23 -20.02 -7.18 -10.92
N LEU A 24 -20.31 -8.24 -10.18
CA LEU A 24 -21.66 -8.66 -9.84
C LEU A 24 -21.77 -8.74 -8.32
N ASN A 25 -22.69 -7.99 -7.75
CA ASN A 25 -23.02 -8.08 -6.33
C ASN A 25 -24.47 -8.60 -6.22
N PHE A 26 -24.67 -9.68 -5.50
CA PHE A 26 -25.99 -10.24 -5.30
C PHE A 26 -26.10 -10.86 -3.90
N LYS A 27 -27.33 -10.93 -3.39
CA LYS A 27 -27.64 -11.69 -2.19
C LYS A 27 -27.91 -13.14 -2.58
N SER A 28 -27.60 -14.10 -1.71
CA SER A 28 -27.86 -15.53 -1.98
C SER A 28 -29.33 -15.81 -2.37
N SER A 29 -30.27 -15.00 -1.84
CA SER A 29 -31.69 -15.08 -2.16
C SER A 29 -32.09 -14.65 -3.58
N GLN A 30 -31.19 -13.97 -4.29
CA GLN A 30 -31.36 -13.48 -5.67
C GLN A 30 -30.86 -14.47 -6.71
N PHE A 31 -30.09 -15.49 -6.27
CA PHE A 31 -29.53 -16.48 -7.20
C PHE A 31 -30.64 -17.19 -8.00
N GLY A 32 -30.52 -17.17 -9.33
CA GLY A 32 -31.48 -17.74 -10.25
C GLY A 32 -32.79 -16.95 -10.47
N LYS A 33 -32.91 -15.74 -9.89
CA LYS A 33 -34.05 -14.84 -10.09
C LYS A 33 -33.72 -13.73 -11.11
N PRO A 34 -34.74 -13.05 -11.68
CA PRO A 34 -34.53 -11.95 -12.63
C PRO A 34 -33.64 -10.80 -12.08
N ASP A 35 -33.79 -10.51 -10.78
CA ASP A 35 -33.04 -9.46 -10.05
C ASP A 35 -31.57 -9.83 -9.75
N PHE A 36 -31.13 -11.02 -10.13
CA PHE A 36 -29.73 -11.45 -10.01
C PHE A 36 -28.75 -10.53 -10.76
N TRP A 37 -29.17 -9.98 -11.88
CA TRP A 37 -28.33 -9.16 -12.75
C TRP A 37 -28.45 -7.65 -12.50
N ASP A 38 -29.28 -7.23 -11.56
CA ASP A 38 -29.56 -5.80 -11.35
C ASP A 38 -28.33 -5.01 -10.90
N ASP A 39 -27.39 -5.64 -10.21
CA ASP A 39 -26.15 -5.02 -9.71
C ASP A 39 -24.91 -5.43 -10.55
N TYR A 40 -25.15 -5.97 -11.76
CA TYR A 40 -24.07 -6.28 -12.68
C TYR A 40 -23.49 -4.99 -13.27
N LYS A 41 -22.18 -4.86 -13.18
CA LYS A 41 -21.44 -3.70 -13.70
C LYS A 41 -20.31 -4.17 -14.58
N THR A 42 -20.18 -3.59 -15.75
CA THR A 42 -19.16 -3.93 -16.71
C THR A 42 -18.54 -2.68 -17.31
N GLY A 43 -17.26 -2.76 -17.63
CA GLY A 43 -16.55 -1.63 -18.20
C GLY A 43 -15.13 -1.99 -18.61
N MET A 44 -14.53 -1.15 -19.45
CA MET A 44 -13.15 -1.30 -19.90
C MET A 44 -12.43 0.04 -19.77
N GLN A 45 -11.25 0.01 -19.20
CA GLN A 45 -10.39 1.19 -19.05
C GLN A 45 -9.17 1.06 -19.94
N HIS A 46 -8.81 2.15 -20.60
CA HIS A 46 -7.62 2.29 -21.41
C HIS A 46 -6.81 3.47 -20.91
N ASN A 47 -5.56 3.24 -20.53
CA ASN A 47 -4.64 4.26 -20.09
C ASN A 47 -3.42 4.31 -21.01
N PHE A 48 -3.17 5.50 -21.54
CA PHE A 48 -2.02 5.79 -22.37
C PHE A 48 -1.14 6.81 -21.62
N ALA A 49 0.11 6.48 -21.38
CA ALA A 49 1.07 7.42 -20.86
C ALA A 49 2.18 7.62 -21.89
N ILE A 50 2.36 8.87 -22.30
CA ILE A 50 3.38 9.28 -23.25
C ILE A 50 4.49 9.94 -22.45
N GLY A 51 5.62 9.25 -22.31
CA GLY A 51 6.84 9.80 -21.76
C GLY A 51 7.60 10.53 -22.85
N LEU A 52 7.72 11.83 -22.71
CA LEU A 52 8.54 12.65 -23.59
C LEU A 52 10.00 12.62 -23.13
N PRO A 53 10.96 12.85 -24.03
CA PRO A 53 12.36 12.85 -23.67
C PRO A 53 12.66 13.79 -22.51
N SER A 54 13.29 13.27 -21.47
CA SER A 54 13.81 14.10 -20.39
C SER A 54 15.04 14.88 -20.87
N PHE A 55 15.17 16.10 -20.41
CA PHE A 55 16.32 16.94 -20.71
C PHE A 55 16.91 17.57 -19.46
N THR A 56 18.19 17.83 -19.49
CA THR A 56 18.91 18.41 -18.36
C THR A 56 19.26 19.86 -18.68
N LEU A 57 18.82 20.77 -17.83
CA LEU A 57 19.18 22.19 -17.89
C LEU A 57 20.21 22.51 -16.82
N LEU A 58 21.13 23.42 -17.11
CA LEU A 58 22.20 23.86 -16.19
C LEU A 58 23.03 22.69 -15.62
N LYS A 59 23.11 21.56 -16.33
CA LYS A 59 23.84 20.31 -15.95
C LYS A 59 23.26 19.57 -14.72
N TYR A 60 22.38 20.16 -13.95
CA TYR A 60 21.92 19.62 -12.67
C TYR A 60 20.39 19.49 -12.55
N LEU A 61 19.64 20.22 -13.33
CA LEU A 61 18.16 20.22 -13.29
C LEU A 61 17.62 19.28 -14.37
N ASN A 62 17.05 18.19 -13.96
CA ASN A 62 16.41 17.23 -14.85
C ASN A 62 14.92 17.56 -15.01
N PHE A 63 14.49 17.76 -16.24
CA PHE A 63 13.10 17.99 -16.60
C PHE A 63 12.54 16.76 -17.31
N SER A 64 11.37 16.33 -16.87
CA SER A 64 10.66 15.18 -17.44
C SER A 64 9.21 15.58 -17.72
N PRO A 65 8.89 15.96 -18.95
CA PRO A 65 7.54 16.23 -19.36
C PRO A 65 6.77 14.91 -19.55
N THR A 66 5.47 14.93 -19.23
CA THR A 66 4.58 13.78 -19.35
C THR A 66 3.23 14.20 -19.88
N VAL A 67 2.62 13.33 -20.69
CA VAL A 67 1.24 13.47 -21.16
C VAL A 67 0.53 12.15 -20.89
N SER A 68 -0.64 12.22 -20.31
CA SER A 68 -1.48 11.07 -20.06
C SER A 68 -2.85 11.25 -20.69
N TYR A 69 -3.36 10.17 -21.29
CA TYR A 69 -4.69 10.09 -21.84
C TYR A 69 -5.34 8.81 -21.28
N GLY A 70 -6.53 8.96 -20.72
CA GLY A 70 -7.33 7.86 -20.22
C GLY A 70 -8.68 7.83 -20.93
N MET A 71 -9.18 6.64 -21.22
CA MET A 71 -10.48 6.43 -21.84
C MET A 71 -11.17 5.27 -21.13
N ASN A 72 -12.41 5.49 -20.68
CA ASN A 72 -13.23 4.43 -20.09
C ASN A 72 -14.39 4.13 -21.02
N TRP A 73 -14.56 2.86 -21.35
CA TRP A 73 -15.71 2.34 -22.07
C TRP A 73 -16.76 1.85 -21.08
N HIS A 74 -17.94 2.39 -21.23
CA HIS A 74 -19.10 2.06 -20.41
C HIS A 74 -20.11 1.32 -21.26
N PHE A 75 -20.54 0.16 -20.79
CA PHE A 75 -21.52 -0.70 -21.48
C PHE A 75 -22.90 -0.60 -20.86
N MET A 76 -23.11 0.37 -19.99
CA MET A 76 -24.37 0.69 -19.34
C MET A 76 -24.32 2.14 -18.84
N SER A 77 -25.48 2.76 -18.70
CA SER A 77 -25.64 4.11 -18.21
C SER A 77 -26.75 4.24 -17.18
N GLU A 78 -26.70 5.28 -16.37
CA GLU A 78 -27.73 5.67 -15.43
C GLU A 78 -28.57 6.78 -16.07
N THR A 79 -29.90 6.61 -16.08
CA THR A 79 -30.83 7.69 -16.43
C THR A 79 -31.60 8.08 -15.19
N LYS A 80 -31.70 9.38 -14.93
CA LYS A 80 -32.51 9.94 -13.86
C LYS A 80 -33.73 10.63 -14.44
N SER A 81 -34.88 10.38 -13.85
CA SER A 81 -36.16 11.02 -14.16
C SER A 81 -36.84 11.48 -12.88
N PHE A 82 -37.70 12.49 -12.98
CA PHE A 82 -38.51 12.93 -11.86
C PHE A 82 -39.87 12.21 -11.90
N ASP A 83 -40.17 11.45 -10.86
CA ASP A 83 -41.46 10.81 -10.66
C ASP A 83 -42.39 11.79 -9.94
N ALA A 84 -43.36 12.36 -10.67
CA ALA A 84 -44.29 13.33 -10.15
C ALA A 84 -45.28 12.70 -9.12
N ALA A 85 -45.53 11.38 -9.19
CA ALA A 85 -46.42 10.71 -8.25
C ALA A 85 -45.76 10.51 -6.89
N GLN A 86 -44.45 10.22 -6.89
CA GLN A 86 -43.64 10.02 -5.68
C GLN A 86 -42.89 11.27 -5.23
N GLN A 87 -42.94 12.35 -5.99
CA GLN A 87 -42.23 13.61 -5.75
C GLN A 87 -40.72 13.40 -5.48
N LYS A 88 -40.11 12.48 -6.22
CA LYS A 88 -38.70 12.15 -6.07
C LYS A 88 -38.02 11.89 -7.41
N VAL A 89 -36.69 12.10 -7.44
CA VAL A 89 -35.88 11.68 -8.57
C VAL A 89 -35.64 10.17 -8.48
N VAL A 90 -36.03 9.46 -9.52
CA VAL A 90 -35.81 8.02 -9.69
C VAL A 90 -34.61 7.81 -10.59
N SER A 91 -33.84 6.78 -10.32
CA SER A 91 -32.65 6.41 -11.06
C SER A 91 -32.81 5.00 -11.61
N GLU A 92 -32.68 4.85 -12.91
CA GLU A 92 -32.75 3.56 -13.61
C GLU A 92 -31.40 3.28 -14.28
N MET A 93 -30.96 2.05 -14.20
CA MET A 93 -29.77 1.57 -14.91
C MET A 93 -30.20 0.88 -16.19
N SER A 94 -29.52 1.15 -17.30
CA SER A 94 -29.70 0.41 -18.53
C SER A 94 -29.25 -1.05 -18.37
N LYS A 95 -29.77 -1.96 -19.21
CA LYS A 95 -29.31 -3.36 -19.19
C LYS A 95 -27.84 -3.46 -19.58
N PRO A 96 -27.11 -4.46 -19.05
CA PRO A 96 -25.72 -4.70 -19.46
C PRO A 96 -25.60 -4.85 -20.98
N PHE A 97 -24.62 -4.17 -21.55
CA PHE A 97 -24.31 -4.14 -23.00
C PHE A 97 -25.43 -3.56 -23.89
N SER A 98 -26.46 -2.92 -23.33
CA SER A 98 -27.52 -2.28 -24.12
C SER A 98 -27.12 -0.89 -24.61
N GLU A 99 -26.19 -0.26 -23.93
CA GLU A 99 -25.68 1.08 -24.28
C GLU A 99 -24.17 1.08 -24.26
N PHE A 100 -23.58 1.87 -25.17
CA PHE A 100 -22.14 2.08 -25.21
C PHE A 100 -21.85 3.58 -25.06
N GLY A 101 -20.92 3.87 -24.18
CA GLY A 101 -20.45 5.22 -23.98
C GLY A 101 -18.96 5.27 -23.65
N ILE A 102 -18.36 6.41 -23.96
CA ILE A 102 -16.95 6.66 -23.75
C ILE A 102 -16.79 7.90 -22.90
N THR A 103 -15.98 7.82 -21.85
CA THR A 103 -15.49 9.00 -21.16
C THR A 103 -13.99 9.13 -21.36
N GLN A 104 -13.50 10.36 -21.47
CA GLN A 104 -12.12 10.65 -21.78
C GLN A 104 -11.53 11.57 -20.71
N SER A 105 -10.28 11.31 -20.37
CA SER A 105 -9.49 12.14 -19.47
C SER A 105 -8.11 12.38 -20.05
N TYR A 106 -7.60 13.59 -19.93
CA TYR A 106 -6.26 13.93 -20.39
C TYR A 106 -5.64 14.94 -19.45
N SER A 107 -4.33 14.79 -19.27
CA SER A 107 -3.54 15.70 -18.46
C SER A 107 -2.12 15.80 -19.00
N GLY A 108 -1.52 16.94 -18.81
CA GLY A 108 -0.12 17.17 -19.11
C GLY A 108 0.61 17.71 -17.90
N GLY A 109 1.88 17.42 -17.81
CA GLY A 109 2.71 17.90 -16.71
C GLY A 109 4.18 17.94 -17.05
N ILE A 110 4.93 18.64 -16.24
CA ILE A 110 6.38 18.66 -16.26
C ILE A 110 6.91 18.55 -14.85
N SER A 111 7.83 17.65 -14.62
CA SER A 111 8.54 17.53 -13.36
C SER A 111 9.98 17.99 -13.50
N MET A 112 10.45 18.69 -12.50
CA MET A 112 11.84 19.12 -12.35
C MET A 112 12.42 18.50 -11.09
N SER A 113 13.56 17.87 -11.19
CA SER A 113 14.27 17.30 -10.05
C SER A 113 15.77 17.52 -10.13
N THR A 114 16.39 17.55 -8.96
CA THR A 114 17.85 17.60 -8.86
C THR A 114 18.33 16.77 -7.68
N ARG A 115 19.64 16.51 -7.61
CA ARG A 115 20.26 15.82 -6.49
C ARG A 115 21.37 16.70 -5.91
N ILE A 116 21.29 16.95 -4.61
CA ILE A 116 22.24 17.74 -3.87
C ILE A 116 22.96 16.80 -2.90
N TYR A 117 24.26 16.81 -2.92
CA TYR A 117 25.10 15.96 -2.08
C TYR A 117 25.87 16.81 -1.08
N GLY A 118 25.76 16.45 0.21
CA GLY A 118 26.61 16.92 1.28
C GLY A 118 27.48 15.78 1.81
N MET A 119 28.75 16.01 2.07
CA MET A 119 29.62 15.03 2.70
C MET A 119 30.36 15.69 3.87
N PHE A 120 30.20 15.08 5.05
CA PHE A 120 30.91 15.48 6.25
C PHE A 120 31.94 14.40 6.60
N ASN A 121 33.19 14.75 6.58
CA ASN A 121 34.29 13.85 6.93
C ASN A 121 34.72 14.06 8.38
N PHE A 122 34.90 12.96 9.11
CA PHE A 122 35.34 12.93 10.51
C PHE A 122 36.82 12.51 10.61
N LYS A 123 37.36 12.56 11.81
CA LYS A 123 38.78 12.19 12.06
C LYS A 123 39.06 10.74 11.63
N PRO A 124 40.19 10.48 10.95
CA PRO A 124 40.55 9.16 10.45
C PRO A 124 40.72 8.07 11.52
N THR A 125 40.81 8.43 12.79
CA THR A 125 41.01 7.53 13.92
C THR A 125 39.66 7.06 14.51
N GLY A 126 38.53 7.74 14.23
CA GLY A 126 37.21 7.42 14.76
C GLY A 126 36.54 6.21 14.07
N LYS A 127 35.56 5.61 14.72
CA LYS A 127 34.70 4.57 14.08
C LYS A 127 33.84 5.15 12.95
N LEU A 128 33.30 6.35 13.12
CA LEU A 128 32.56 7.08 12.09
C LEU A 128 33.54 7.88 11.24
N ARG A 129 33.58 7.58 9.95
CA ARG A 129 34.53 8.19 9.00
C ARG A 129 33.94 9.33 8.20
N ALA A 130 32.70 9.15 7.73
CA ALA A 130 31.99 10.18 6.98
C ALA A 130 30.49 9.97 7.08
N ILE A 131 29.76 11.07 6.93
CA ILE A 131 28.29 11.06 6.70
C ILE A 131 28.05 11.69 5.33
N ARG A 132 27.32 10.98 4.49
CA ARG A 132 26.81 11.47 3.21
C ARG A 132 25.34 11.79 3.35
N HIS A 133 24.96 13.02 3.11
CA HIS A 133 23.58 13.46 2.98
C HIS A 133 23.25 13.70 1.51
N MET A 134 22.21 13.06 1.01
CA MET A 134 21.70 13.28 -0.33
C MET A 134 20.28 13.84 -0.22
N MET A 135 20.08 15.02 -0.77
CA MET A 135 18.76 15.64 -0.91
C MET A 135 18.29 15.56 -2.36
N THR A 136 17.03 15.22 -2.54
CA THR A 136 16.41 15.16 -3.86
C THR A 136 15.14 16.03 -3.85
N PRO A 137 15.30 17.36 -4.02
CA PRO A 137 14.15 18.22 -4.23
C PRO A 137 13.54 17.97 -5.60
N SER A 138 12.24 17.94 -5.66
CA SER A 138 11.47 17.88 -6.90
C SER A 138 10.27 18.80 -6.84
N VAL A 139 9.97 19.42 -7.98
CA VAL A 139 8.79 20.24 -8.20
C VAL A 139 8.16 19.78 -9.50
N SER A 140 6.85 19.59 -9.50
CA SER A 140 6.11 19.21 -10.70
C SER A 140 4.90 20.14 -10.88
N PHE A 141 4.68 20.54 -12.11
CA PHE A 141 3.46 21.22 -12.52
C PHE A 141 2.59 20.25 -13.31
N SER A 142 1.31 20.19 -13.00
CA SER A 142 0.33 19.38 -13.72
C SER A 142 -0.89 20.23 -14.08
N TYR A 143 -1.38 20.02 -15.29
CA TYR A 143 -2.60 20.67 -15.79
C TYR A 143 -3.57 19.61 -16.32
N ARG A 144 -4.83 19.74 -15.91
CA ARG A 144 -5.96 18.99 -16.43
C ARG A 144 -7.08 19.99 -16.77
N PRO A 145 -7.59 19.98 -17.99
CA PRO A 145 -8.68 20.85 -18.39
C PRO A 145 -10.01 20.43 -17.78
N GLU A 146 -11.06 21.19 -18.08
CA GLU A 146 -12.43 20.86 -17.68
C GLU A 146 -12.90 19.60 -18.39
N LEU A 147 -13.34 18.61 -17.60
CA LEU A 147 -13.84 17.32 -18.08
C LEU A 147 -15.33 17.11 -17.77
N GLY A 148 -16.00 18.08 -17.13
CA GLY A 148 -17.43 18.07 -16.85
C GLY A 148 -18.29 18.38 -18.08
N THR A 149 -18.05 17.67 -19.18
CA THR A 149 -18.69 17.91 -20.47
C THR A 149 -19.78 16.87 -20.77
N LYS A 150 -20.70 17.22 -21.67
CA LYS A 150 -21.72 16.27 -22.17
C LYS A 150 -21.11 15.02 -22.81
N SER A 151 -19.97 15.18 -23.50
CA SER A 151 -19.23 14.07 -24.11
C SER A 151 -18.71 13.07 -23.06
N ASN A 152 -18.44 13.54 -21.85
CA ASN A 152 -18.06 12.71 -20.71
C ASN A 152 -19.26 12.24 -19.86
N GLY A 153 -20.50 12.37 -20.39
CA GLY A 153 -21.71 11.86 -19.76
C GLY A 153 -22.32 12.78 -18.71
N PHE A 154 -21.84 14.02 -18.55
CA PHE A 154 -22.49 15.00 -17.66
C PHE A 154 -23.75 15.54 -18.30
N VAL A 155 -24.87 15.43 -17.61
CA VAL A 155 -26.20 15.84 -18.05
C VAL A 155 -26.93 16.52 -16.90
N THR A 156 -27.89 17.37 -17.25
CA THR A 156 -28.73 18.08 -16.31
C THR A 156 -30.17 17.60 -16.44
N LEU A 157 -30.81 17.29 -15.33
CA LEU A 157 -32.22 17.00 -15.22
C LEU A 157 -32.92 18.24 -14.61
N ASP A 158 -33.73 18.94 -15.41
CA ASP A 158 -34.56 20.02 -14.92
C ASP A 158 -35.94 19.45 -14.62
N TYR A 159 -36.50 19.78 -13.47
CA TYR A 159 -37.83 19.29 -13.05
C TYR A 159 -38.50 20.33 -12.12
N THR A 160 -39.81 20.24 -12.06
CA THR A 160 -40.64 21.09 -11.18
C THR A 160 -41.39 20.23 -10.18
N ASP A 161 -41.37 20.60 -8.91
CA ASP A 161 -42.10 19.89 -7.86
C ASP A 161 -43.61 20.26 -7.86
N SER A 162 -44.38 19.58 -6.99
CA SER A 162 -45.83 19.85 -6.85
C SER A 162 -46.18 21.26 -6.33
N LEU A 163 -45.18 21.98 -5.80
CA LEU A 163 -45.32 23.35 -5.31
C LEU A 163 -44.88 24.38 -6.35
N GLY A 164 -44.59 23.97 -7.60
CA GLY A 164 -44.16 24.84 -8.67
C GLY A 164 -42.73 25.34 -8.57
N ARG A 165 -41.90 24.71 -7.71
CA ARG A 165 -40.48 25.07 -7.58
C ARG A 165 -39.65 24.31 -8.61
N GLU A 166 -38.83 25.04 -9.32
CA GLU A 166 -37.92 24.51 -10.34
C GLU A 166 -36.60 24.05 -9.70
N TYR A 167 -36.16 22.89 -10.12
CA TYR A 167 -34.88 22.27 -9.69
C TYR A 167 -34.07 21.87 -10.91
N SER A 168 -32.76 22.02 -10.80
CA SER A 168 -31.80 21.62 -11.82
C SER A 168 -30.77 20.69 -11.16
N LEU A 169 -30.83 19.41 -11.50
CA LEU A 169 -29.93 18.37 -10.95
C LEU A 169 -28.91 17.94 -12.01
N GLU A 170 -27.67 18.35 -11.83
CA GLU A 170 -26.58 17.85 -12.65
C GLU A 170 -26.13 16.48 -12.15
N TYR A 171 -25.99 15.51 -13.03
CA TYR A 171 -25.46 14.20 -12.73
C TYR A 171 -24.62 13.65 -13.90
N ASN A 172 -23.90 12.59 -13.66
CA ASN A 172 -23.19 11.89 -14.74
C ASN A 172 -23.77 10.50 -14.94
N LYS A 173 -24.05 10.16 -16.20
CA LYS A 173 -24.65 8.87 -16.60
C LYS A 173 -23.82 7.65 -16.19
N TYR A 174 -22.53 7.81 -15.93
CA TYR A 174 -21.61 6.71 -15.64
C TYR A 174 -21.16 6.65 -14.19
N THR A 175 -21.81 7.42 -13.29
CA THR A 175 -21.43 7.44 -11.86
C THR A 175 -21.48 6.08 -11.21
N LYS A 176 -22.45 5.23 -11.60
CA LYS A 176 -22.62 3.87 -11.07
C LYS A 176 -21.90 2.78 -11.87
N SER A 177 -21.21 3.14 -12.97
CA SER A 177 -20.45 2.15 -13.73
C SER A 177 -19.14 1.76 -13.01
N VAL A 178 -18.48 0.71 -13.48
CA VAL A 178 -17.28 0.14 -12.82
C VAL A 178 -16.17 1.15 -12.66
N TYR A 179 -15.89 1.96 -13.70
CA TYR A 179 -14.79 2.92 -13.68
C TYR A 179 -15.22 4.35 -13.40
N GLY A 180 -16.52 4.63 -13.37
CA GLY A 180 -17.02 5.98 -13.13
C GLY A 180 -16.58 7.04 -14.17
N PRO A 181 -17.10 8.25 -14.05
CA PRO A 181 -16.70 9.36 -14.91
C PRO A 181 -15.38 10.00 -14.45
N PRO A 182 -14.69 10.76 -15.33
CA PRO A 182 -13.58 11.59 -14.91
C PRO A 182 -14.06 12.68 -13.95
N SER A 183 -13.16 13.15 -13.08
CA SER A 183 -13.48 14.23 -12.15
C SER A 183 -13.80 15.52 -12.93
N LYS A 184 -14.92 16.16 -12.62
CA LYS A 184 -15.29 17.47 -13.11
C LYS A 184 -14.30 18.54 -12.61
N GLY A 185 -14.16 19.59 -13.36
CA GLY A 185 -13.34 20.74 -13.02
C GLY A 185 -11.90 20.67 -13.56
N ARG A 186 -11.39 21.83 -13.87
CA ARG A 186 -10.01 22.03 -14.30
C ARG A 186 -9.08 22.07 -13.10
N THR A 187 -7.87 21.56 -13.26
CA THR A 187 -6.83 21.66 -12.22
C THR A 187 -5.53 22.17 -12.81
N ALA A 188 -4.87 23.08 -12.10
CA ALA A 188 -3.50 23.47 -12.36
C ALA A 188 -2.78 23.47 -11.03
N ALA A 189 -1.92 22.50 -10.82
CA ALA A 189 -1.29 22.30 -9.53
C ALA A 189 0.24 22.21 -9.61
N ILE A 190 0.90 22.81 -8.65
CA ILE A 190 2.31 22.56 -8.37
C ILE A 190 2.38 21.61 -7.19
N SER A 191 3.09 20.50 -7.38
CA SER A 191 3.45 19.59 -6.30
C SER A 191 4.93 19.72 -5.99
N PHE A 192 5.28 19.69 -4.72
CA PHE A 192 6.66 19.74 -4.26
C PHE A 192 6.97 18.52 -3.39
N SER A 193 8.17 18.02 -3.52
CA SER A 193 8.67 16.93 -2.70
C SER A 193 10.15 17.13 -2.39
N LEU A 194 10.55 16.85 -1.18
CA LEU A 194 11.94 16.87 -0.72
C LEU A 194 12.27 15.51 -0.12
N GLY A 195 13.00 14.69 -0.87
CA GLY A 195 13.55 13.44 -0.38
C GLY A 195 14.91 13.63 0.23
N ASN A 196 15.17 12.96 1.34
CA ASN A 196 16.46 12.99 2.05
C ASN A 196 16.91 11.57 2.31
N ASN A 197 18.18 11.28 2.03
CA ASN A 197 18.85 10.03 2.34
C ASN A 197 20.13 10.33 3.13
N LEU A 198 20.37 9.58 4.20
CA LEU A 198 21.51 9.76 5.07
C LEU A 198 22.27 8.44 5.24
N GLU A 199 23.52 8.41 4.80
CA GLU A 199 24.40 7.26 4.90
C GLU A 199 25.66 7.59 5.70
N ALA A 200 26.11 6.64 6.53
CA ALA A 200 27.34 6.73 7.26
C ALA A 200 28.39 5.74 6.73
N LYS A 201 29.64 6.15 6.68
CA LYS A 201 30.81 5.25 6.52
C LYS A 201 31.36 4.96 7.91
N VAL A 202 31.32 3.69 8.30
CA VAL A 202 31.77 3.22 9.62
C VAL A 202 32.95 2.26 9.42
N PHE A 203 33.98 2.43 10.22
CA PHE A 203 35.14 1.54 10.22
C PHE A 203 34.91 0.34 11.13
N ASN A 204 35.05 -0.86 10.58
CA ASN A 204 34.96 -2.12 11.32
C ASN A 204 36.30 -2.86 11.26
N LYS A 205 36.99 -2.95 12.41
CA LYS A 205 38.31 -3.65 12.51
C LYS A 205 38.25 -5.14 12.18
N LYS A 206 37.06 -5.76 12.27
CA LYS A 206 36.86 -7.20 12.01
C LYS A 206 36.62 -7.52 10.54
N ASP A 207 36.45 -6.52 9.72
CA ASP A 207 36.15 -6.66 8.30
C ASP A 207 37.47 -6.54 7.50
N THR A 208 37.93 -7.67 6.99
CA THR A 208 39.18 -7.79 6.20
C THR A 208 38.91 -7.74 4.70
N THR A 209 37.76 -7.27 4.28
CA THR A 209 37.41 -7.14 2.85
C THR A 209 38.24 -6.07 2.16
N GLU A 210 38.32 -6.12 0.81
CA GLU A 210 39.11 -5.22 -0.06
C GLU A 210 38.90 -3.71 0.19
N ASN A 211 37.81 -3.31 0.86
CA ASN A 211 37.50 -1.92 1.18
C ASN A 211 38.19 -1.37 2.46
N GLY A 212 39.24 -2.05 2.98
CA GLY A 212 39.99 -1.59 4.16
C GLY A 212 39.12 -1.47 5.42
N GLY A 213 38.13 -2.32 5.61
CA GLY A 213 37.26 -2.34 6.78
C GLY A 213 36.18 -1.23 6.84
N LEU A 214 35.94 -0.52 5.73
CA LEU A 214 34.94 0.54 5.65
C LEU A 214 33.58 -0.02 5.22
N LYS A 215 32.62 -0.05 6.12
CA LYS A 215 31.21 -0.44 5.84
C LYS A 215 30.34 0.80 5.66
N LYS A 216 29.50 0.82 4.61
CA LYS A 216 28.42 1.80 4.46
C LYS A 216 27.21 1.33 5.28
N VAL A 217 26.72 2.21 6.12
CA VAL A 217 25.51 1.97 6.93
C VAL A 217 24.50 3.05 6.58
N LYS A 218 23.32 2.64 6.18
CA LYS A 218 22.21 3.54 5.95
C LYS A 218 21.63 3.95 7.31
N LEU A 219 21.56 5.26 7.54
CA LEU A 219 20.93 5.83 8.74
C LEU A 219 19.46 6.17 8.47
N ILE A 220 19.21 6.78 7.30
CA ILE A 220 17.88 7.10 6.81
C ILE A 220 17.88 6.73 5.34
N ASP A 221 17.05 5.73 4.98
CA ASP A 221 16.89 5.34 3.58
C ASP A 221 16.09 6.39 2.80
N ASN A 222 15.00 6.86 3.40
CA ASN A 222 14.19 7.92 2.82
C ASN A 222 13.45 8.68 3.92
N LEU A 223 13.66 9.98 3.98
CA LEU A 223 12.80 10.92 4.70
C LEU A 223 12.25 11.89 3.66
N SER A 224 10.97 11.84 3.38
CA SER A 224 10.35 12.71 2.39
C SER A 224 9.30 13.61 3.01
N LEU A 225 9.25 14.84 2.50
CA LEU A 225 8.21 15.82 2.77
C LEU A 225 7.56 16.17 1.45
N SER A 226 6.23 16.12 1.37
CA SER A 226 5.50 16.42 0.12
C SER A 226 4.20 17.16 0.37
N GLY A 227 3.82 17.95 -0.62
CA GLY A 227 2.57 18.68 -0.64
C GLY A 227 2.28 19.24 -2.04
N SER A 228 1.12 19.86 -2.23
CA SER A 228 0.76 20.46 -3.50
C SER A 228 -0.12 21.70 -3.30
N TYR A 229 -0.05 22.59 -4.26
CA TYR A 229 -0.88 23.79 -4.31
C TYR A 229 -1.65 23.83 -5.65
N ASN A 230 -2.98 23.83 -5.58
CA ASN A 230 -3.85 23.92 -6.75
C ASN A 230 -4.29 25.37 -6.97
N PHE A 231 -3.85 25.98 -8.05
CA PHE A 231 -4.15 27.37 -8.37
C PHE A 231 -5.63 27.59 -8.75
N LEU A 232 -6.26 26.57 -9.30
CA LEU A 232 -7.62 26.64 -9.83
C LEU A 232 -8.69 26.09 -8.86
N ALA A 233 -8.30 25.69 -7.66
CA ALA A 233 -9.27 25.33 -6.64
C ALA A 233 -9.95 26.58 -6.08
N ASP A 234 -11.25 26.52 -5.89
CA ASP A 234 -12.05 27.64 -5.33
C ASP A 234 -11.69 27.90 -3.86
N SER A 235 -11.39 26.84 -3.12
CA SER A 235 -11.01 26.89 -1.71
C SER A 235 -9.97 25.84 -1.37
N MET A 236 -9.30 26.00 -0.23
CA MET A 236 -8.33 25.01 0.31
C MET A 236 -7.27 24.60 -0.71
N ARG A 237 -6.66 25.58 -1.36
CA ARG A 237 -5.70 25.39 -2.45
C ARG A 237 -4.45 24.60 -2.08
N LEU A 238 -4.01 24.67 -0.82
CA LEU A 238 -2.86 23.91 -0.31
C LEU A 238 -3.33 22.54 0.17
N SER A 239 -2.69 21.49 -0.30
CA SER A 239 -2.96 20.12 0.18
C SER A 239 -2.45 19.89 1.60
N ASN A 240 -2.83 18.77 2.18
CA ASN A 240 -2.13 18.27 3.36
C ASN A 240 -0.65 18.06 3.06
N ILE A 241 0.19 18.30 4.05
CA ILE A 241 1.63 18.06 3.98
C ILE A 241 1.89 16.68 4.57
N ASN A 242 2.51 15.81 3.79
CA ASN A 242 2.86 14.47 4.19
C ASN A 242 4.36 14.39 4.48
N VAL A 243 4.70 13.79 5.61
CA VAL A 243 6.07 13.46 6.01
C VAL A 243 6.15 11.96 6.14
N THR A 244 7.05 11.33 5.40
CA THR A 244 7.27 9.88 5.46
C THR A 244 8.73 9.59 5.77
N LEU A 245 8.95 8.67 6.69
CA LEU A 245 10.26 8.14 7.05
C LEU A 245 10.26 6.64 6.79
N SER A 246 11.24 6.15 6.05
CA SER A 246 11.51 4.73 5.90
C SER A 246 12.99 4.50 6.06
N THR A 247 13.36 3.57 6.92
CA THR A 247 14.75 3.19 7.12
C THR A 247 14.87 1.76 7.61
N SER A 248 16.02 1.16 7.37
CA SER A 248 16.38 -0.17 7.87
C SER A 248 17.67 -0.10 8.66
N ILE A 249 17.56 -0.22 9.98
CA ILE A 249 18.73 -0.18 10.87
C ILE A 249 19.34 -1.58 10.94
N PHE A 250 20.64 -1.67 10.70
CA PHE A 250 21.41 -2.94 10.70
C PHE A 250 20.86 -3.98 9.72
N GLU A 251 20.17 -3.56 8.65
CA GLU A 251 19.58 -4.46 7.64
C GLU A 251 18.49 -5.41 8.18
N LYS A 252 18.13 -5.29 9.44
CA LYS A 252 17.19 -6.18 10.15
C LYS A 252 16.00 -5.49 10.77
N LEU A 253 16.19 -4.25 11.28
CA LEU A 253 15.13 -3.49 11.93
C LEU A 253 14.54 -2.49 10.94
N GLY A 254 13.42 -2.83 10.33
CA GLY A 254 12.66 -1.92 9.48
C GLY A 254 11.88 -0.91 10.33
N ILE A 255 11.96 0.36 9.98
CA ILE A 255 11.22 1.46 10.61
C ILE A 255 10.51 2.25 9.51
N ASN A 256 9.19 2.39 9.65
CA ASN A 256 8.38 3.24 8.79
C ASN A 256 7.55 4.16 9.66
N ALA A 257 7.56 5.44 9.33
CA ALA A 257 6.71 6.44 9.98
C ALA A 257 6.08 7.33 8.92
N ASN A 258 4.84 7.73 9.17
CA ASN A 258 4.10 8.67 8.33
C ASN A 258 3.39 9.66 9.24
N ALA A 259 3.38 10.93 8.85
CA ALA A 259 2.63 11.97 9.51
C ALA A 259 1.98 12.87 8.47
N MET A 260 0.70 13.17 8.66
CA MET A 260 -0.08 14.04 7.80
C MET A 260 -0.49 15.29 8.57
N PHE A 261 -0.11 16.44 8.02
CA PHE A 261 -0.39 17.75 8.58
C PHE A 261 -1.35 18.52 7.70
N ASP A 262 -2.43 19.01 8.27
CA ASP A 262 -3.38 19.88 7.59
C ASP A 262 -3.04 21.35 7.87
N PRO A 263 -2.74 22.15 6.83
CA PRO A 263 -2.40 23.55 6.98
C PRO A 263 -3.61 24.44 7.29
N TYR A 264 -4.84 23.91 7.22
CA TYR A 264 -6.06 24.69 7.46
C TYR A 264 -6.63 24.48 8.85
N ALA A 265 -7.30 25.52 9.34
CA ALA A 265 -8.00 25.49 10.61
C ALA A 265 -9.34 24.74 10.52
N VAL A 266 -9.95 24.49 11.68
CA VAL A 266 -11.33 24.01 11.79
C VAL A 266 -12.22 25.07 12.43
N ASN A 267 -13.50 25.08 12.05
CA ASN A 267 -14.51 25.91 12.70
C ASN A 267 -14.98 25.30 14.04
N GLU A 268 -15.95 25.93 14.67
CA GLU A 268 -16.54 25.48 15.94
C GLU A 268 -17.30 24.14 15.80
N ARG A 269 -17.67 23.75 14.58
CA ARG A 269 -18.31 22.46 14.29
C ARG A 269 -17.32 21.34 13.95
N GLY A 270 -16.01 21.66 13.88
CA GLY A 270 -14.97 20.70 13.50
C GLY A 270 -14.79 20.51 12.01
N GLU A 271 -15.46 21.33 11.19
CA GLU A 271 -15.30 21.31 9.74
C GLU A 271 -14.06 22.10 9.33
N ARG A 272 -13.38 21.64 8.32
CA ARG A 272 -12.23 22.31 7.71
C ARG A 272 -12.67 23.61 7.03
N VAL A 273 -12.00 24.71 7.35
CA VAL A 273 -12.31 26.05 6.78
C VAL A 273 -11.12 26.59 6.01
N ASN A 274 -11.39 27.46 5.04
CA ASN A 274 -10.36 28.05 4.18
C ASN A 274 -9.58 29.18 4.88
N ILE A 275 -9.12 28.90 6.10
CA ILE A 275 -8.29 29.79 6.91
C ILE A 275 -7.05 28.99 7.30
N LEU A 276 -5.85 29.51 7.04
CA LEU A 276 -4.61 28.84 7.44
C LEU A 276 -4.55 28.70 8.97
N ASN A 277 -4.13 27.54 9.43
CA ASN A 277 -4.05 27.22 10.86
C ASN A 277 -3.11 28.18 11.61
N VAL A 278 -2.05 28.63 10.97
CA VAL A 278 -1.12 29.63 11.54
C VAL A 278 -1.80 30.95 11.89
N ALA A 279 -2.77 31.38 11.09
CA ALA A 279 -3.51 32.62 11.35
C ALA A 279 -4.48 32.50 12.54
N LYS A 280 -4.97 31.28 12.84
CA LYS A 280 -5.93 31.04 13.93
C LYS A 280 -5.26 30.61 15.24
N THR A 281 -4.22 29.78 15.16
CA THR A 281 -3.61 29.13 16.35
C THR A 281 -2.13 29.45 16.54
N GLY A 282 -1.48 30.13 15.59
CA GLY A 282 -0.03 30.34 15.57
C GLY A 282 0.79 29.13 15.15
N SER A 283 0.18 27.94 15.03
CA SER A 283 0.86 26.72 14.57
C SER A 283 0.76 26.58 13.04
N PRO A 284 1.84 26.23 12.32
CA PRO A 284 1.84 26.19 10.86
C PRO A 284 0.86 25.16 10.27
N ALA A 285 0.62 24.06 10.97
CA ALA A 285 -0.31 23.02 10.54
C ALA A 285 -0.75 22.14 11.71
N ARG A 286 -1.84 21.42 11.54
CA ARG A 286 -2.40 20.48 12.53
C ARG A 286 -2.00 19.07 12.17
N LEU A 287 -1.48 18.30 13.09
CA LEU A 287 -1.34 16.85 12.91
C LEU A 287 -2.73 16.22 12.90
N THR A 288 -3.08 15.56 11.80
CA THR A 288 -4.36 14.87 11.62
C THR A 288 -4.22 13.38 11.74
N ASN A 289 -3.14 12.83 11.19
CA ASN A 289 -2.85 11.42 11.23
C ASN A 289 -1.36 11.20 11.43
N ALA A 290 -0.99 10.20 12.20
CA ALA A 290 0.38 9.71 12.32
C ALA A 290 0.38 8.20 12.45
N SER A 291 1.32 7.55 11.80
CA SER A 291 1.55 6.12 11.93
C SER A 291 3.04 5.84 12.09
N PHE A 292 3.33 4.84 12.87
CA PHE A 292 4.67 4.31 13.06
C PHE A 292 4.62 2.81 13.06
N SER A 293 5.49 2.17 12.31
CA SER A 293 5.64 0.72 12.34
C SER A 293 7.11 0.34 12.35
N THR A 294 7.42 -0.68 13.12
CA THR A 294 8.74 -1.29 13.13
C THR A 294 8.61 -2.80 13.08
N SER A 295 9.49 -3.42 12.34
CA SER A 295 9.54 -4.87 12.18
C SER A 295 10.95 -5.38 12.37
N TYR A 296 11.06 -6.52 13.05
CA TYR A 296 12.32 -7.20 13.23
C TYR A 296 12.14 -8.70 12.95
N SER A 297 13.07 -9.24 12.16
CA SER A 297 13.05 -10.65 11.78
C SER A 297 14.21 -11.40 12.42
N PHE A 298 13.87 -12.42 13.18
CA PHE A 298 14.81 -13.39 13.72
C PHE A 298 14.77 -14.63 12.85
N ASN A 299 15.91 -15.09 12.40
CA ASN A 299 16.03 -16.32 11.62
C ASN A 299 17.09 -17.20 12.25
N GLY A 300 16.80 -18.47 12.37
CA GLY A 300 17.72 -19.48 12.87
C GLY A 300 17.54 -20.79 12.11
N GLY A 301 18.48 -21.71 12.31
CA GLY A 301 18.54 -22.95 11.55
C GLY A 301 19.05 -22.74 10.12
N GLY A 302 19.75 -23.67 9.58
CA GLY A 302 20.29 -23.63 8.22
C GLY A 302 21.77 -24.04 8.14
N GLU A 303 22.26 -24.35 6.97
CA GLU A 303 23.50 -25.04 6.59
C GLU A 303 24.83 -24.65 7.28
N LYS A 304 24.85 -23.75 8.26
CA LYS A 304 26.09 -23.23 8.84
C LYS A 304 26.70 -24.04 9.97
N THR A 305 26.05 -25.10 10.45
CA THR A 305 26.52 -25.86 11.62
C THR A 305 27.08 -27.27 11.27
N ARG A 306 27.57 -27.41 10.05
CA ARG A 306 28.13 -28.71 9.60
C ARG A 306 29.46 -29.16 10.27
N ASN A 307 30.00 -28.42 11.23
CA ASN A 307 31.35 -28.62 11.74
C ASN A 307 31.46 -29.08 13.20
N ASN A 308 30.38 -29.49 13.85
CA ASN A 308 30.47 -30.05 15.20
C ASN A 308 30.41 -31.57 15.14
N ALA A 309 31.56 -32.16 14.79
CA ALA A 309 31.77 -33.58 15.00
C ALA A 309 32.25 -33.76 16.45
N TYR A 310 31.54 -34.54 17.22
CA TYR A 310 31.95 -34.96 18.55
C TYR A 310 32.48 -36.35 18.47
N GLN A 311 33.64 -36.60 19.10
CA GLN A 311 34.15 -37.92 19.27
C GLN A 311 33.44 -38.57 20.46
N LEU A 312 32.78 -39.71 20.23
CA LEU A 312 32.24 -40.51 21.31
C LEU A 312 33.40 -41.14 22.07
N ILE A 313 33.43 -40.94 23.37
CA ILE A 313 34.37 -41.52 24.27
C ILE A 313 33.59 -42.52 25.12
N TYR A 314 33.96 -43.79 25.06
CA TYR A 314 33.40 -44.84 25.88
C TYR A 314 34.36 -45.18 26.99
N GLU A 315 33.85 -45.34 28.20
CA GLU A 315 34.61 -45.94 29.29
C GLU A 315 34.50 -47.47 29.18
N ASP A 316 35.66 -48.16 29.09
CA ASP A 316 35.70 -49.64 29.11
C ASP A 316 35.28 -50.09 30.50
N PRO A 317 34.18 -50.85 30.64
CA PRO A 317 33.69 -51.30 31.94
C PRO A 317 34.60 -52.27 32.65
N LEU A 318 35.62 -52.84 31.98
CA LEU A 318 36.58 -53.78 32.55
C LEU A 318 37.88 -53.10 32.97
N THR A 319 38.36 -52.14 32.27
CA THR A 319 39.66 -51.49 32.53
C THR A 319 39.51 -50.03 33.04
N GLY A 320 38.35 -49.44 32.92
CA GLY A 320 38.14 -48.03 33.27
C GLY A 320 38.87 -47.06 32.33
N GLU A 321 39.44 -47.54 31.21
CA GLU A 321 40.10 -46.72 30.22
C GLU A 321 39.08 -46.09 29.24
N TYR A 322 39.33 -44.86 28.88
CA TYR A 322 38.50 -44.18 27.88
C TYR A 322 38.94 -44.56 26.46
N ILE A 323 38.09 -45.26 25.76
CA ILE A 323 38.33 -45.68 24.38
C ILE A 323 37.65 -44.64 23.45
N PRO A 324 38.41 -44.03 22.52
CA PRO A 324 37.79 -43.13 21.54
C PRO A 324 36.93 -43.96 20.58
N GLY A 325 35.64 -43.69 20.61
CA GLY A 325 34.66 -44.23 19.67
C GLY A 325 34.67 -43.46 18.32
N GLY A 326 33.80 -43.84 17.42
CA GLY A 326 33.66 -43.16 16.14
C GLY A 326 33.18 -41.74 16.30
N TRP A 327 33.47 -40.91 15.29
CA TRP A 327 32.92 -39.55 15.20
C TRP A 327 31.43 -39.62 14.98
N VAL A 328 30.67 -39.03 15.88
CA VAL A 328 29.21 -38.80 15.70
C VAL A 328 29.02 -37.37 15.32
N TYR A 329 28.50 -37.17 14.13
CA TYR A 329 27.99 -35.89 13.76
C TYR A 329 26.67 -35.72 14.51
N TYR A 330 26.64 -34.88 15.51
CA TYR A 330 25.42 -34.41 16.09
C TYR A 330 24.75 -33.58 15.01
N MET A 331 23.83 -34.20 14.31
CA MET A 331 22.83 -33.41 13.55
C MET A 331 21.99 -32.73 14.62
N ASP A 332 22.45 -31.57 15.05
CA ASP A 332 21.53 -30.57 15.55
C ASP A 332 20.48 -30.46 14.45
N PRO A 333 19.22 -30.85 14.67
CA PRO A 333 18.23 -30.79 13.61
C PRO A 333 18.19 -29.33 13.18
N GLU A 334 18.78 -29.03 12.02
CA GLU A 334 18.80 -27.69 11.42
C GLU A 334 17.37 -27.36 11.01
N ILE A 335 16.50 -27.22 12.01
CA ILE A 335 15.12 -26.83 11.82
C ILE A 335 15.13 -25.36 11.45
N PRO A 336 14.94 -25.01 10.17
CA PRO A 336 14.86 -23.60 9.78
C PRO A 336 13.64 -22.99 10.45
N TRP A 337 13.88 -21.92 11.20
CA TRP A 337 12.80 -21.15 11.80
C TRP A 337 12.97 -19.66 11.53
N SER A 338 11.87 -18.97 11.47
CA SER A 338 11.83 -17.53 11.42
C SER A 338 10.74 -17.01 12.35
N VAL A 339 11.05 -15.94 13.07
CA VAL A 339 10.11 -15.20 13.90
C VAL A 339 10.16 -13.75 13.48
N ASN A 340 9.02 -13.21 13.06
CA ASN A 340 8.90 -11.81 12.74
C ASN A 340 8.04 -11.13 13.80
N LEU A 341 8.59 -10.11 14.41
CA LEU A 341 7.89 -9.20 15.31
C LEU A 341 7.60 -7.92 14.58
N ASN A 342 6.38 -7.44 14.66
CA ASN A 342 5.97 -6.16 14.11
C ASN A 342 5.18 -5.37 15.13
N TYR A 343 5.62 -4.17 15.39
CA TYR A 343 4.87 -3.22 16.21
C TYR A 343 4.31 -2.14 15.31
N SER A 344 3.05 -1.80 15.50
CA SER A 344 2.40 -0.70 14.80
C SER A 344 1.67 0.20 15.78
N PHE A 345 1.82 1.49 15.54
CA PHE A 345 1.14 2.56 16.24
C PHE A 345 0.43 3.43 15.21
N SER A 346 -0.81 3.77 15.45
CA SER A 346 -1.54 4.75 14.66
C SER A 346 -2.25 5.75 15.54
N TYR A 347 -2.21 6.99 15.11
CA TYR A 347 -2.89 8.13 15.69
C TYR A 347 -3.79 8.77 14.64
N ASN A 348 -5.02 9.02 15.01
CA ASN A 348 -5.97 9.74 14.18
C ASN A 348 -6.74 10.75 15.01
N ARG A 349 -6.78 11.98 14.52
CA ARG A 349 -7.52 13.07 15.14
C ARG A 349 -8.84 13.28 14.43
N THR A 350 -9.95 13.10 15.15
CA THR A 350 -11.30 13.31 14.63
C THR A 350 -12.02 14.39 15.44
N TYR A 351 -12.98 15.03 14.80
CA TYR A 351 -13.79 16.07 15.39
C TYR A 351 -15.23 15.62 15.40
N THR A 352 -15.87 15.71 16.55
CA THR A 352 -17.31 15.43 16.70
C THR A 352 -17.99 16.63 17.34
N TYR A 353 -19.05 17.10 16.72
CA TYR A 353 -19.87 18.17 17.28
C TYR A 353 -21.13 17.56 17.88
N ALA A 354 -21.25 17.65 19.21
CA ALA A 354 -22.40 17.16 19.96
C ALA A 354 -22.71 18.09 21.13
N ASN A 355 -23.98 18.29 21.41
CA ASN A 355 -24.46 19.15 22.50
C ASN A 355 -23.83 20.58 22.44
N GLU A 356 -23.82 21.16 21.25
CA GLU A 356 -23.28 22.52 20.98
C GLU A 356 -21.78 22.68 21.34
N LYS A 357 -21.06 21.59 21.51
CA LYS A 357 -19.62 21.60 21.82
C LYS A 357 -18.83 20.79 20.79
N LEU A 358 -17.69 21.33 20.43
CA LEU A 358 -16.70 20.63 19.63
C LEU A 358 -15.84 19.74 20.51
N ASN A 359 -15.95 18.44 20.31
CA ASN A 359 -15.07 17.46 20.93
C ASN A 359 -13.97 17.05 19.96
N VAL A 360 -12.73 17.19 20.41
CA VAL A 360 -11.55 16.70 19.67
C VAL A 360 -11.18 15.34 20.21
N ASN A 361 -11.36 14.32 19.37
CA ASN A 361 -11.05 12.95 19.74
C ASN A 361 -9.68 12.56 19.22
N HIS A 362 -8.82 12.12 20.10
CA HIS A 362 -7.50 11.60 19.82
C HIS A 362 -7.57 10.07 19.89
N ASN A 363 -7.65 9.43 18.74
CA ASN A 363 -7.74 7.98 18.64
C ASN A 363 -6.35 7.39 18.45
N PHE A 364 -5.96 6.55 19.40
CA PHE A 364 -4.71 5.80 19.35
C PHE A 364 -5.02 4.32 19.13
N ASN A 365 -4.20 3.66 18.35
CA ASN A 365 -4.24 2.21 18.22
C ASN A 365 -2.80 1.69 18.24
N GLN A 366 -2.54 0.66 19.03
CA GLN A 366 -1.23 0.05 19.19
C GLN A 366 -1.37 -1.46 19.12
N THR A 367 -0.66 -2.07 18.20
CA THR A 367 -0.67 -3.52 18.04
C THR A 367 0.76 -4.06 17.96
N LEU A 368 1.01 -5.13 18.69
CA LEU A 368 2.21 -5.93 18.58
C LEU A 368 1.84 -7.25 17.91
N GLY A 369 2.24 -7.42 16.67
CA GLY A 369 2.04 -8.66 15.93
C GLY A 369 3.28 -9.55 16.00
N PHE A 370 3.07 -10.85 15.96
CA PHE A 370 4.14 -11.80 15.74
C PHE A 370 3.71 -12.88 14.73
N SER A 371 4.65 -13.32 13.94
CA SER A 371 4.49 -14.49 13.10
C SER A 371 5.73 -15.37 13.22
N ALA A 372 5.51 -16.64 13.45
CA ALA A 372 6.58 -17.63 13.53
C ALA A 372 6.35 -18.70 12.49
N GLN A 373 7.42 -19.10 11.83
CA GLN A 373 7.43 -20.22 10.91
C GLN A 373 8.53 -21.20 11.33
N VAL A 374 8.18 -22.46 11.38
CA VAL A 374 9.12 -23.54 11.68
C VAL A 374 8.96 -24.62 10.60
N LYS A 375 10.05 -25.02 9.97
CA LYS A 375 10.09 -26.15 9.04
C LYS A 375 10.65 -27.37 9.76
N LEU A 376 9.76 -28.19 10.30
CA LEU A 376 10.15 -29.38 11.06
C LEU A 376 10.83 -30.44 10.19
N THR A 377 10.43 -30.53 8.92
CA THR A 377 11.08 -31.36 7.90
C THR A 377 11.14 -30.58 6.58
N LYS A 378 11.76 -31.14 5.55
CA LYS A 378 11.77 -30.55 4.21
C LYS A 378 10.35 -30.30 3.68
N ASP A 379 9.41 -31.15 4.06
CA ASP A 379 8.06 -31.20 3.53
C ASP A 379 7.01 -30.71 4.53
N PHE A 380 7.36 -30.53 5.81
CA PHE A 380 6.43 -30.15 6.86
C PHE A 380 6.78 -28.80 7.48
N SER A 381 5.87 -27.83 7.37
CA SER A 381 6.00 -26.50 7.96
C SER A 381 4.79 -26.13 8.82
N ILE A 382 5.07 -25.43 9.91
CA ILE A 382 4.06 -24.85 10.80
C ILE A 382 4.25 -23.35 10.81
N ASN A 383 3.15 -22.62 10.67
CA ASN A 383 3.12 -21.17 10.78
C ASN A 383 2.13 -20.77 11.88
N ILE A 384 2.57 -19.86 12.72
CA ILE A 384 1.75 -19.26 13.76
C ILE A 384 1.73 -17.75 13.51
N ARG A 385 0.57 -17.17 13.49
CA ARG A 385 0.38 -15.71 13.38
C ARG A 385 -0.59 -15.27 14.46
N SER A 386 -0.20 -14.26 15.22
CA SER A 386 -1.04 -13.66 16.26
C SER A 386 -0.63 -12.21 16.50
N GLY A 387 -1.36 -11.53 17.33
CA GLY A 387 -1.03 -10.17 17.75
C GLY A 387 -1.65 -9.85 19.11
N LEU A 388 -1.18 -8.78 19.68
CA LEU A 388 -1.66 -8.21 20.94
C LEU A 388 -2.12 -6.79 20.68
N ASP A 389 -3.38 -6.49 20.97
CA ASP A 389 -3.88 -5.13 21.11
C ASP A 389 -3.30 -4.56 22.42
N MET A 390 -2.33 -3.66 22.29
CA MET A 390 -1.62 -3.08 23.43
C MET A 390 -2.48 -2.11 24.25
N MET A 391 -3.57 -1.61 23.68
CA MET A 391 -4.50 -0.71 24.37
C MET A 391 -5.46 -1.47 25.28
N LYS A 392 -5.90 -2.64 24.87
CA LYS A 392 -6.88 -3.47 25.56
C LYS A 392 -6.24 -4.67 26.25
N PHE A 393 -4.96 -4.92 26.03
CA PHE A 393 -4.22 -6.11 26.46
C PHE A 393 -4.94 -7.43 26.07
N LYS A 394 -5.52 -7.45 24.86
CA LYS A 394 -6.22 -8.62 24.33
C LYS A 394 -5.47 -9.17 23.12
N LEU A 395 -5.39 -10.49 23.06
CA LEU A 395 -4.92 -11.15 21.86
C LEU A 395 -5.87 -10.86 20.70
N THR A 396 -5.30 -10.52 19.57
CA THR A 396 -6.03 -10.45 18.30
C THR A 396 -6.26 -11.86 17.78
N THR A 397 -6.90 -12.01 16.64
CA THR A 397 -7.11 -13.30 16.02
C THR A 397 -5.78 -14.05 15.87
N THR A 398 -5.71 -15.23 16.49
CA THR A 398 -4.56 -16.14 16.35
C THR A 398 -4.87 -17.16 15.27
N GLN A 399 -3.95 -17.35 14.36
CA GLN A 399 -4.07 -18.34 13.29
C GLN A 399 -2.86 -19.30 13.36
N LEU A 400 -3.17 -20.58 13.43
CA LEU A 400 -2.19 -21.65 13.27
C LEU A 400 -2.42 -22.31 11.91
N SER A 401 -1.35 -22.55 11.18
CA SER A 401 -1.44 -23.30 9.93
C SER A 401 -0.30 -24.31 9.84
N ALA A 402 -0.62 -25.49 9.37
CA ALA A 402 0.33 -26.56 9.11
C ALA A 402 0.20 -26.97 7.65
N THR A 403 1.32 -27.14 6.99
CA THR A 403 1.37 -27.56 5.58
C THR A 403 2.33 -28.75 5.48
N TYR A 404 1.86 -29.82 4.86
CA TYR A 404 2.65 -30.99 4.57
C TYR A 404 2.63 -31.24 3.06
N ASP A 405 3.82 -31.20 2.49
CA ASP A 405 4.05 -31.37 1.05
C ASP A 405 4.36 -32.84 0.74
N LEU A 406 3.39 -33.53 0.16
CA LEU A 406 3.59 -34.82 -0.49
C LEU A 406 4.05 -34.62 -1.94
N HIS A 407 4.60 -35.65 -2.56
CA HIS A 407 5.16 -35.54 -3.91
C HIS A 407 4.18 -34.89 -4.92
N CYS A 408 2.95 -35.40 -4.99
CA CYS A 408 1.92 -34.92 -5.92
C CYS A 408 0.79 -34.12 -5.25
N PHE A 409 0.68 -34.18 -3.93
CA PHE A 409 -0.39 -33.56 -3.16
C PHE A 409 0.18 -32.63 -2.08
N GLN A 410 -0.64 -31.69 -1.64
CA GLN A 410 -0.38 -30.83 -0.49
C GLN A 410 -1.53 -30.99 0.50
N ILE A 411 -1.16 -31.24 1.77
CA ILE A 411 -2.09 -31.23 2.89
C ILE A 411 -1.92 -29.89 3.59
N SER A 412 -2.98 -29.18 3.83
CA SER A 412 -2.97 -27.94 4.59
C SER A 412 -4.07 -27.96 5.66
N PHE A 413 -3.69 -27.53 6.85
CA PHE A 413 -4.59 -27.33 7.97
C PHE A 413 -4.46 -25.90 8.46
N SER A 414 -5.56 -25.22 8.68
CA SER A 414 -5.60 -23.89 9.27
C SER A 414 -6.62 -23.87 10.40
N TRP A 415 -6.25 -23.25 11.50
CA TRP A 415 -7.08 -23.17 12.69
C TRP A 415 -7.00 -21.78 13.32
N VAL A 416 -8.14 -21.20 13.59
CA VAL A 416 -8.32 -19.93 14.31
C VAL A 416 -8.99 -20.27 15.64
N PRO A 417 -8.24 -20.48 16.73
CA PRO A 417 -8.78 -20.91 18.01
C PRO A 417 -9.46 -19.82 18.81
N ASN A 418 -9.26 -18.55 18.45
CA ASN A 418 -9.78 -17.40 19.18
C ASN A 418 -10.11 -16.24 18.24
N GLY A 419 -11.09 -15.43 18.63
CA GLY A 419 -11.52 -14.26 17.87
C GLY A 419 -13.03 -14.26 17.63
N GLN A 420 -13.50 -13.34 16.84
CA GLN A 420 -14.91 -13.21 16.47
C GLN A 420 -15.38 -14.33 15.51
N TRP A 421 -14.43 -14.99 14.84
CA TRP A 421 -14.67 -16.01 13.82
C TRP A 421 -13.76 -17.22 14.07
N GLU A 422 -14.09 -18.01 15.08
CA GLU A 422 -13.41 -19.27 15.34
C GLU A 422 -13.69 -20.22 14.18
N SER A 423 -12.66 -20.81 13.61
CA SER A 423 -12.81 -21.67 12.45
C SER A 423 -11.60 -22.58 12.27
N TRP A 424 -11.84 -23.71 11.64
CA TRP A 424 -10.75 -24.54 11.13
C TRP A 424 -11.05 -24.98 9.69
N SER A 425 -10.00 -25.24 8.95
CA SER A 425 -10.10 -25.78 7.62
C SER A 425 -9.01 -26.83 7.39
N PHE A 426 -9.39 -27.89 6.73
CA PHE A 426 -8.51 -28.95 6.29
C PHE A 426 -8.65 -29.13 4.78
N ARG A 427 -7.54 -29.20 4.07
CA ARG A 427 -7.52 -29.36 2.62
C ARG A 427 -6.42 -30.33 2.20
N ILE A 428 -6.77 -31.25 1.32
CA ILE A 428 -5.82 -32.04 0.52
C ILE A 428 -6.08 -31.68 -0.94
N ALA A 429 -5.06 -31.25 -1.67
CA ALA A 429 -5.20 -30.89 -3.07
C ALA A 429 -3.96 -31.32 -3.87
N ALA A 430 -4.18 -31.59 -5.15
CA ALA A 430 -3.08 -31.83 -6.09
C ALA A 430 -2.25 -30.56 -6.27
N LYS A 431 -0.92 -30.71 -6.36
CA LYS A 431 0.01 -29.58 -6.55
C LYS A 431 -0.07 -28.99 -7.97
N ALA A 432 -0.45 -29.79 -8.97
CA ALA A 432 -0.62 -29.32 -10.32
C ALA A 432 -1.79 -28.34 -10.41
N SER A 433 -1.52 -27.09 -10.79
CA SER A 433 -2.53 -26.01 -10.80
C SER A 433 -3.78 -26.35 -11.65
N ALA A 434 -3.60 -27.07 -12.76
CA ALA A 434 -4.71 -27.51 -13.60
C ALA A 434 -5.61 -28.56 -12.95
N LEU A 435 -5.11 -29.30 -11.96
CA LEU A 435 -5.82 -30.36 -11.27
C LEU A 435 -6.20 -30.00 -9.83
N ALA A 436 -5.69 -28.89 -9.32
CA ALA A 436 -5.85 -28.49 -7.92
C ALA A 436 -7.32 -28.28 -7.50
N ASP A 437 -8.17 -27.83 -8.44
CA ASP A 437 -9.59 -27.63 -8.18
C ASP A 437 -10.44 -28.90 -8.44
N LEU A 438 -9.95 -29.79 -9.30
CA LEU A 438 -10.63 -31.05 -9.62
C LEU A 438 -10.29 -32.14 -8.60
N LEU A 439 -9.05 -32.18 -8.15
CA LEU A 439 -8.55 -33.19 -7.20
C LEU A 439 -8.26 -32.55 -5.84
N GLN A 440 -9.34 -32.11 -5.16
CA GLN A 440 -9.24 -31.58 -3.81
C GLN A 440 -10.30 -32.16 -2.89
N TYR A 441 -9.90 -32.38 -1.67
CA TYR A 441 -10.80 -32.59 -0.54
C TYR A 441 -10.66 -31.39 0.40
N LYS A 442 -11.77 -30.74 0.72
CA LYS A 442 -11.80 -29.60 1.62
C LYS A 442 -12.91 -29.79 2.65
N LYS A 443 -12.54 -29.65 3.93
CA LYS A 443 -13.51 -29.62 5.04
C LYS A 443 -13.23 -28.39 5.88
N ASN A 444 -14.26 -27.61 6.15
CA ASN A 444 -14.20 -26.43 6.98
C ASN A 444 -15.21 -26.58 8.12
N SER A 445 -14.91 -26.01 9.29
CA SER A 445 -15.95 -25.69 10.25
C SER A 445 -16.69 -24.46 9.71
N SER A 446 -18.00 -24.46 9.77
CA SER A 446 -18.82 -23.28 9.52
C SER A 446 -19.27 -22.74 10.88
N PHE A 447 -19.34 -21.41 11.01
CA PHE A 447 -19.86 -20.74 12.21
C PHE A 447 -21.32 -21.15 12.51
N TRP A 448 -22.01 -21.73 11.53
CA TRP A 448 -23.41 -22.15 11.61
C TRP A 448 -23.58 -23.62 12.01
N ASP A 449 -22.50 -24.36 12.22
CA ASP A 449 -22.50 -25.78 12.57
C ASP A 449 -22.42 -26.00 14.09
N ASN A 450 -22.49 -24.93 14.90
CA ASN A 450 -22.54 -24.99 16.38
C ASN A 450 -23.90 -24.55 16.90
#